data_33709e03e4b2ec911826a5f7041ce2ad
#
_entry.id   33709e03e4b2ec911826a5f7041ce2ad
#
_cell.length_a   1.000
_cell.length_b   1.000
_cell.length_c   1.000
_cell.angle_alpha   90.00
_cell.angle_beta   90.00
_cell.angle_gamma   90.00
#
_symmetry.space_group_name_H-M   'P 1'
#
loop_
_entity.id
_entity.type
_entity.pdbx_description
1 polymer ?
#
loop_
_entity_poly.entity_id
_entity_poly.type
_entity_poly.pdbx_seq_one_letter_code
_entity_poly.pdbx_strand_id
1 'polypeptide(L)'
;MKKILIPIVLISISAQAQSIVGKWKTIDDETGEARSIVELFEKDGKLFGKVIRIFTHAGEDPDPKCTACPSDDGRYKKKVIGMEIIRNLQPYDDYYGDGDILDPENGKVYRCKLWLKDEKLNVRGYWGPFYRTQIWEKAD
;
A
#
# COMPACT_ATOMS: atom_id res chain seq x y z
N MET A 1 -22.62 53.12 -29.32
CA MET A 1 -22.82 51.86 -28.60
C MET A 1 -21.47 51.36 -28.11
N LYS A 2 -21.28 51.33 -26.80
CA LYS A 2 -20.08 50.77 -26.21
C LYS A 2 -20.27 49.26 -26.12
N LYS A 3 -19.40 48.49 -26.78
CA LYS A 3 -19.33 47.02 -26.65
C LYS A 3 -18.63 46.72 -25.33
N ILE A 4 -19.36 46.12 -24.39
CA ILE A 4 -18.77 45.63 -23.13
C ILE A 4 -18.21 44.25 -23.42
N LEU A 5 -16.86 44.15 -23.44
CA LEU A 5 -16.16 42.88 -23.45
C LEU A 5 -16.08 42.35 -22.01
N ILE A 6 -16.86 41.31 -21.73
CA ILE A 6 -16.77 40.58 -20.46
C ILE A 6 -15.61 39.60 -20.60
N PRO A 7 -14.56 39.72 -19.76
CA PRO A 7 -13.48 38.73 -19.80
C PRO A 7 -14.01 37.38 -19.23
N ILE A 8 -13.99 36.34 -20.06
CA ILE A 8 -14.24 34.98 -19.60
C ILE A 8 -13.02 34.56 -18.85
N VAL A 9 -13.10 34.53 -17.52
CA VAL A 9 -12.06 33.94 -16.69
C VAL A 9 -12.23 32.43 -16.78
N LEU A 10 -11.35 31.77 -17.53
CA LEU A 10 -11.22 30.32 -17.54
C LEU A 10 -10.56 29.90 -16.23
N ILE A 11 -11.36 29.45 -15.28
CA ILE A 11 -10.84 28.82 -14.06
C ILE A 11 -10.40 27.40 -14.46
N SER A 12 -9.11 27.20 -14.61
CA SER A 12 -8.52 25.87 -14.78
C SER A 12 -8.64 25.14 -13.44
N ILE A 13 -9.63 24.26 -13.33
CA ILE A 13 -9.70 23.32 -12.20
C ILE A 13 -8.67 22.23 -12.49
N SER A 14 -7.50 22.34 -11.88
CA SER A 14 -6.54 21.23 -11.89
C SER A 14 -7.08 20.14 -10.98
N ALA A 15 -7.57 19.05 -11.58
CA ALA A 15 -7.87 17.83 -10.85
C ALA A 15 -6.53 17.26 -10.35
N GLN A 16 -6.24 17.38 -9.06
CA GLN A 16 -5.11 16.70 -8.47
C GLN A 16 -5.42 15.19 -8.43
N ALA A 17 -4.60 14.39 -9.11
CA ALA A 17 -4.64 12.95 -8.97
C ALA A 17 -4.31 12.61 -7.50
N GLN A 18 -5.15 11.77 -6.88
CA GLN A 18 -4.91 11.30 -5.53
C GLN A 18 -3.59 10.54 -5.47
N SER A 19 -2.73 10.89 -4.52
CA SER A 19 -1.45 10.20 -4.34
C SER A 19 -1.64 8.87 -3.63
N ILE A 20 -0.97 7.83 -4.12
CA ILE A 20 -0.87 6.53 -3.44
C ILE A 20 0.09 6.59 -2.25
N VAL A 21 1.03 7.54 -2.25
CA VAL A 21 1.96 7.77 -1.15
C VAL A 21 1.21 8.24 0.09
N GLY A 22 1.54 7.65 1.22
CA GLY A 22 0.91 7.96 2.50
C GLY A 22 0.57 6.71 3.30
N LYS A 23 -0.30 6.86 4.28
CA LYS A 23 -0.64 5.81 5.23
C LYS A 23 -1.93 5.11 4.84
N TRP A 24 -1.90 3.79 4.87
CA TRP A 24 -3.01 2.94 4.51
C TRP A 24 -3.28 1.90 5.60
N LYS A 25 -4.55 1.76 5.94
CA LYS A 25 -5.01 0.74 6.88
C LYS A 25 -5.24 -0.56 6.12
N THR A 26 -4.51 -1.59 6.47
CA THR A 26 -4.68 -2.91 5.86
C THR A 26 -5.92 -3.58 6.44
N ILE A 27 -6.75 -4.11 5.55
CA ILE A 27 -7.99 -4.78 5.92
C ILE A 27 -7.88 -6.24 5.49
N ASP A 28 -8.10 -7.13 6.42
CA ASP A 28 -8.20 -8.56 6.15
C ASP A 28 -9.44 -8.84 5.30
N ASP A 29 -9.28 -9.46 4.15
CA ASP A 29 -10.36 -9.69 3.20
C ASP A 29 -11.31 -10.85 3.62
N GLU A 30 -10.92 -11.66 4.59
CA GLU A 30 -11.77 -12.72 5.15
C GLU A 30 -12.62 -12.21 6.33
N THR A 31 -12.02 -11.41 7.22
CA THR A 31 -12.69 -10.95 8.45
C THR A 31 -13.21 -9.52 8.36
N GLY A 32 -12.69 -8.69 7.44
CA GLY A 32 -12.98 -7.26 7.36
C GLY A 32 -12.31 -6.43 8.46
N GLU A 33 -11.46 -7.03 9.29
CA GLU A 33 -10.77 -6.35 10.37
C GLU A 33 -9.53 -5.60 9.89
N ALA A 34 -9.29 -4.43 10.49
CA ALA A 34 -8.04 -3.71 10.33
C ALA A 34 -6.91 -4.46 11.03
N ARG A 35 -5.80 -4.71 10.29
CA ARG A 35 -4.65 -5.48 10.81
C ARG A 35 -3.45 -4.60 11.12
N SER A 36 -3.19 -3.61 10.28
CA SER A 36 -2.01 -2.76 10.43
C SER A 36 -2.18 -1.44 9.69
N ILE A 37 -1.22 -0.53 9.91
CA ILE A 37 -1.03 0.64 9.06
C ILE A 37 0.30 0.47 8.34
N VAL A 38 0.24 0.59 7.01
CA VAL A 38 1.39 0.57 6.11
C VAL A 38 1.58 1.96 5.52
N GLU A 39 2.78 2.48 5.62
CA GLU A 39 3.17 3.73 4.97
C GLU A 39 3.83 3.43 3.63
N LEU A 40 3.20 3.92 2.55
CA LEU A 40 3.77 3.87 1.21
C LEU A 40 4.63 5.09 0.96
N PHE A 41 5.83 4.87 0.45
CA PHE A 41 6.79 5.94 0.15
C PHE A 41 7.60 5.61 -1.09
N GLU A 42 8.10 6.65 -1.73
CA GLU A 42 8.97 6.53 -2.90
C GLU A 42 10.43 6.60 -2.50
N LYS A 43 11.23 5.76 -3.12
CA LYS A 43 12.68 5.73 -3.00
C LYS A 43 13.30 5.28 -4.32
N ASP A 44 14.21 6.07 -4.87
CA ASP A 44 14.89 5.78 -6.13
C ASP A 44 13.93 5.51 -7.31
N GLY A 45 12.83 6.25 -7.36
CA GLY A 45 11.82 6.13 -8.41
C GLY A 45 10.90 4.90 -8.30
N LYS A 46 10.99 4.16 -7.20
CA LYS A 46 10.17 2.98 -6.93
C LYS A 46 9.32 3.19 -5.69
N LEU A 47 8.24 2.41 -5.56
CA LEU A 47 7.36 2.44 -4.41
C LEU A 47 7.70 1.32 -3.43
N PHE A 48 7.74 1.69 -2.16
CA PHE A 48 7.96 0.80 -1.00
C PHE A 48 6.84 0.99 0.01
N GLY A 49 6.65 0.02 0.86
CA GLY A 49 5.70 0.11 1.97
C GLY A 49 6.25 -0.52 3.23
N LYS A 50 6.21 0.21 4.33
CA LYS A 50 6.63 -0.28 5.64
C LYS A 50 5.48 -0.31 6.63
N VAL A 51 5.46 -1.32 7.48
CA VAL A 51 4.51 -1.42 8.59
C VAL A 51 4.90 -0.40 9.65
N ILE A 52 3.98 0.50 9.99
CA ILE A 52 4.23 1.49 11.05
C ILE A 52 3.41 1.24 12.32
N ARG A 53 2.36 0.43 12.22
CA ARG A 53 1.50 0.07 13.35
C ARG A 53 0.84 -1.28 13.10
N ILE A 54 0.66 -2.06 14.16
CA ILE A 54 -0.09 -3.32 14.15
C ILE A 54 -1.24 -3.21 15.14
N PHE A 55 -2.44 -3.65 14.72
CA PHE A 55 -3.59 -3.79 15.60
C PHE A 55 -3.63 -5.23 16.11
N THR A 56 -3.62 -5.39 17.42
CA THR A 56 -3.60 -6.72 18.05
C THR A 56 -4.82 -6.92 18.93
N HIS A 57 -5.27 -8.16 19.03
CA HIS A 57 -6.25 -8.59 20.00
C HIS A 57 -5.58 -8.91 21.35
N ALA A 58 -6.40 -9.03 22.42
CA ALA A 58 -5.91 -9.44 23.72
C ALA A 58 -5.23 -10.82 23.63
N GLY A 59 -4.03 -10.94 24.21
CA GLY A 59 -3.23 -12.16 24.18
C GLY A 59 -2.30 -12.31 22.98
N GLU A 60 -2.41 -11.46 21.97
CA GLU A 60 -1.45 -11.40 20.86
C GLU A 60 -0.22 -10.57 21.22
N ASP A 61 0.94 -10.91 20.60
CA ASP A 61 2.16 -10.12 20.76
C ASP A 61 2.01 -8.77 20.07
N PRO A 62 2.13 -7.63 20.78
CA PRO A 62 2.02 -6.30 20.17
C PRO A 62 3.24 -5.87 19.36
N ASP A 63 4.37 -6.57 19.48
CA ASP A 63 5.62 -6.27 18.77
C ASP A 63 6.23 -7.56 18.18
N PRO A 64 5.55 -8.20 17.22
CA PRO A 64 5.98 -9.49 16.72
C PRO A 64 7.22 -9.35 15.83
N LYS A 65 7.97 -10.45 15.75
CA LYS A 65 9.06 -10.63 14.81
C LYS A 65 8.63 -11.58 13.69
N CYS A 66 9.20 -11.44 12.51
CA CYS A 66 8.89 -12.33 11.37
C CYS A 66 9.60 -13.67 11.53
N THR A 67 9.07 -14.55 12.36
CA THR A 67 9.61 -15.91 12.56
C THR A 67 9.24 -16.85 11.41
N ALA A 68 8.18 -16.55 10.66
CA ALA A 68 7.74 -17.30 9.49
C ALA A 68 8.48 -16.90 8.20
N CYS A 69 9.20 -15.79 8.18
CA CYS A 69 10.00 -15.39 7.03
C CYS A 69 11.03 -16.45 6.66
N PRO A 70 11.38 -16.60 5.36
CA PRO A 70 12.47 -17.49 4.96
C PRO A 70 13.78 -17.10 5.64
N SER A 71 14.58 -18.11 6.01
CA SER A 71 15.84 -17.87 6.73
C SER A 71 16.90 -17.14 5.90
N ASP A 72 16.76 -17.15 4.57
CA ASP A 72 17.60 -16.41 3.62
C ASP A 72 17.08 -15.01 3.29
N ASP A 73 15.90 -14.64 3.81
CA ASP A 73 15.38 -13.28 3.72
C ASP A 73 15.96 -12.43 4.86
N GLY A 74 16.46 -11.25 4.54
CA GLY A 74 17.03 -10.33 5.53
C GLY A 74 16.04 -9.86 6.60
N ARG A 75 14.73 -10.10 6.40
CA ARG A 75 13.66 -9.78 7.35
C ARG A 75 13.36 -10.90 8.35
N TYR A 76 13.99 -12.07 8.19
CA TYR A 76 13.83 -13.18 9.11
C TYR A 76 14.19 -12.80 10.54
N LYS A 77 13.31 -13.08 11.49
CA LYS A 77 13.44 -12.75 12.92
C LYS A 77 13.58 -11.25 13.25
N LYS A 78 13.30 -10.39 12.28
CA LYS A 78 13.26 -8.93 12.50
C LYS A 78 11.88 -8.51 12.97
N LYS A 79 11.81 -7.35 13.64
CA LYS A 79 10.53 -6.74 14.04
C LYS A 79 9.68 -6.44 12.82
N VAL A 80 8.40 -6.76 12.88
CA VAL A 80 7.44 -6.44 11.82
C VAL A 80 7.16 -4.94 11.78
N ILE A 81 7.08 -4.27 12.93
CA ILE A 81 6.95 -2.81 12.98
C ILE A 81 8.24 -2.16 12.46
N GLY A 82 8.11 -1.33 11.43
CA GLY A 82 9.23 -0.71 10.70
C GLY A 82 9.73 -1.51 9.50
N MET A 83 9.19 -2.71 9.28
CA MET A 83 9.62 -3.59 8.19
C MET A 83 9.07 -3.15 6.84
N GLU A 84 9.92 -3.12 5.82
CA GLU A 84 9.50 -2.96 4.44
C GLU A 84 8.88 -4.28 3.94
N ILE A 85 7.55 -4.32 3.88
CA ILE A 85 6.81 -5.48 3.38
C ILE A 85 6.47 -5.36 1.90
N ILE A 86 6.43 -4.14 1.36
CA ILE A 86 6.25 -3.87 -0.07
C ILE A 86 7.55 -3.27 -0.59
N ARG A 87 8.07 -3.85 -1.68
CA ARG A 87 9.38 -3.44 -2.22
C ARG A 87 9.38 -3.38 -3.74
N ASN A 88 10.12 -2.40 -4.26
CA ASN A 88 10.53 -2.31 -5.65
C ASN A 88 9.38 -2.23 -6.66
N LEU A 89 8.23 -1.67 -6.28
CA LEU A 89 7.14 -1.48 -7.23
C LEU A 89 7.47 -0.38 -8.22
N GLN A 90 7.33 -0.69 -9.50
CA GLN A 90 7.58 0.22 -10.62
C GLN A 90 6.31 1.05 -10.89
N PRO A 91 6.43 2.36 -11.18
CA PRO A 91 5.30 3.18 -11.58
C PRO A 91 4.92 2.92 -13.03
N TYR A 92 3.62 2.73 -13.27
CA TYR A 92 2.96 2.72 -14.57
C TYR A 92 1.89 3.80 -14.58
N ASP A 93 1.18 4.00 -15.70
CA ASP A 93 0.24 5.13 -15.84
C ASP A 93 -0.86 5.15 -14.77
N ASP A 94 -1.45 3.99 -14.46
CA ASP A 94 -2.58 3.88 -13.54
C ASP A 94 -2.38 2.85 -12.42
N TYR A 95 -1.18 2.30 -12.27
CA TYR A 95 -0.86 1.33 -11.23
C TYR A 95 0.64 1.29 -10.91
N TYR A 96 0.98 0.57 -9.84
CA TYR A 96 2.36 0.18 -9.52
C TYR A 96 2.45 -1.34 -9.56
N GLY A 97 3.51 -1.86 -10.13
CA GLY A 97 3.69 -3.30 -10.31
C GLY A 97 5.15 -3.74 -10.37
N ASP A 98 5.37 -5.01 -10.68
CA ASP A 98 6.69 -5.62 -10.86
C ASP A 98 7.59 -5.54 -9.61
N GLY A 99 6.97 -5.51 -8.45
CA GLY A 99 7.64 -5.64 -7.16
C GLY A 99 7.03 -6.78 -6.35
N ASP A 100 7.30 -6.78 -5.07
CA ASP A 100 6.83 -7.83 -4.18
C ASP A 100 6.17 -7.31 -2.89
N ILE A 101 5.37 -8.17 -2.28
CA ILE A 101 4.79 -7.99 -0.96
C ILE A 101 5.03 -9.23 -0.11
N LEU A 102 5.51 -9.01 1.11
CA LEU A 102 5.67 -10.05 2.12
C LEU A 102 4.44 -10.06 3.03
N ASP A 103 3.92 -11.26 3.28
CA ASP A 103 3.00 -11.48 4.39
C ASP A 103 3.80 -11.96 5.60
N PRO A 104 3.98 -11.14 6.64
CA PRO A 104 4.80 -11.55 7.78
C PRO A 104 4.15 -12.63 8.66
N GLU A 105 2.85 -12.89 8.53
CA GLU A 105 2.17 -13.94 9.27
C GLU A 105 2.51 -15.34 8.75
N ASN A 106 2.62 -15.50 7.42
CA ASN A 106 2.95 -16.79 6.81
C ASN A 106 4.35 -16.85 6.19
N GLY A 107 5.07 -15.72 6.13
CA GLY A 107 6.41 -15.62 5.58
C GLY A 107 6.50 -15.69 4.06
N LYS A 108 5.38 -15.72 3.36
CA LYS A 108 5.37 -15.81 1.89
C LYS A 108 5.55 -14.45 1.25
N VAL A 109 6.28 -14.45 0.13
CA VAL A 109 6.49 -13.28 -0.71
C VAL A 109 5.74 -13.48 -2.02
N TYR A 110 4.92 -12.49 -2.38
CA TYR A 110 4.10 -12.50 -3.57
C TYR A 110 4.53 -11.40 -4.51
N ARG A 111 4.38 -11.59 -5.82
CA ARG A 111 4.43 -10.46 -6.75
C ARG A 111 3.26 -9.54 -6.44
N CYS A 112 3.45 -8.24 -6.59
CA CYS A 112 2.49 -7.25 -6.10
C CYS A 112 2.11 -6.25 -7.18
N LYS A 113 0.82 -5.90 -7.19
CA LYS A 113 0.28 -4.79 -7.96
C LYS A 113 -0.62 -3.94 -7.07
N LEU A 114 -0.47 -2.62 -7.14
CA LEU A 114 -1.27 -1.63 -6.40
C LEU A 114 -1.94 -0.67 -7.37
N TRP A 115 -3.18 -0.29 -7.10
CA TRP A 115 -3.88 0.77 -7.83
C TRP A 115 -4.94 1.41 -6.96
N LEU A 116 -5.23 2.68 -7.22
CA LEU A 116 -6.31 3.42 -6.57
C LEU A 116 -7.62 3.22 -7.32
N LYS A 117 -8.69 3.01 -6.58
CA LYS A 117 -10.06 2.97 -7.09
C LYS A 117 -11.01 3.46 -5.99
N ASP A 118 -11.84 4.45 -6.32
CA ASP A 118 -12.83 5.00 -5.39
C ASP A 118 -12.21 5.42 -4.03
N GLU A 119 -11.05 6.09 -4.08
CA GLU A 119 -10.27 6.56 -2.91
C GLU A 119 -9.74 5.44 -2.01
N LYS A 120 -9.80 4.20 -2.47
CA LYS A 120 -9.26 3.03 -1.79
C LYS A 120 -8.08 2.46 -2.53
N LEU A 121 -7.17 1.82 -1.80
CA LEU A 121 -6.02 1.15 -2.36
C LEU A 121 -6.34 -0.33 -2.58
N ASN A 122 -6.25 -0.75 -3.84
CA ASN A 122 -6.33 -2.17 -4.19
C ASN A 122 -4.93 -2.75 -4.17
N VAL A 123 -4.74 -3.81 -3.40
CA VAL A 123 -3.47 -4.50 -3.21
C VAL A 123 -3.64 -5.94 -3.66
N ARG A 124 -2.95 -6.31 -4.72
CA ARG A 124 -3.06 -7.65 -5.28
C ARG A 124 -1.73 -8.38 -5.17
N GLY A 125 -1.75 -9.54 -4.53
CA GLY A 125 -0.65 -10.49 -4.49
C GLY A 125 -0.88 -11.61 -5.48
N TYR A 126 0.18 -12.00 -6.21
CA TYR A 126 0.14 -13.07 -7.21
C TYR A 126 1.03 -14.23 -6.77
N TRP A 127 0.53 -15.43 -6.92
CA TRP A 127 1.26 -16.67 -6.69
C TRP A 127 0.95 -17.65 -7.82
N GLY A 128 1.91 -17.84 -8.73
CA GLY A 128 1.67 -18.59 -9.96
C GLY A 128 0.47 -18.02 -10.74
N PRO A 129 -0.50 -18.84 -11.16
CA PRO A 129 -1.68 -18.38 -11.88
C PRO A 129 -2.75 -17.78 -10.95
N PHE A 130 -2.56 -17.85 -9.64
CA PHE A 130 -3.53 -17.39 -8.64
C PHE A 130 -3.22 -15.98 -8.19
N TYR A 131 -4.25 -15.25 -7.75
CA TYR A 131 -4.11 -13.96 -7.12
C TYR A 131 -5.17 -13.75 -6.04
N ARG A 132 -4.88 -12.83 -5.13
CA ARG A 132 -5.78 -12.37 -4.08
C ARG A 132 -5.69 -10.86 -3.99
N THR A 133 -6.84 -10.18 -3.91
CA THR A 133 -6.91 -8.72 -3.81
C THR A 133 -7.48 -8.32 -2.46
N GLN A 134 -6.75 -7.45 -1.76
CA GLN A 134 -7.24 -6.75 -0.58
C GLN A 134 -7.56 -5.31 -0.93
N ILE A 135 -8.51 -4.72 -0.23
CA ILE A 135 -8.85 -3.30 -0.36
C ILE A 135 -8.47 -2.62 0.94
N TRP A 136 -7.48 -1.74 0.87
CA TRP A 136 -6.99 -0.98 2.01
C TRP A 136 -7.63 0.40 2.04
N GLU A 137 -7.85 0.90 3.24
CA GLU A 137 -8.47 2.20 3.47
C GLU A 137 -7.43 3.26 3.84
N LYS A 138 -7.69 4.50 3.45
CA LYS A 138 -6.82 5.61 3.84
C LYS A 138 -6.76 5.72 5.37
N ALA A 139 -5.55 5.84 5.92
CA ALA A 139 -5.32 6.10 7.33
C ALA A 139 -4.86 7.56 7.52
N ASP A 140 -5.23 8.13 8.66
CA ASP A 140 -4.82 9.48 9.05
C ASP A 140 -3.45 9.50 9.74
#